data_973b7a046362f71aef4a7b433faa09a8
#
_entry.id   973b7a046362f71aef4a7b433faa09a8
#
_cell.length_a   1.000
_cell.length_b   1.000
_cell.length_c   1.000
_cell.angle_alpha   90.00
_cell.angle_beta   90.00
_cell.angle_gamma   90.00
#
_symmetry.space_group_name_H-M   'P 1'
#
loop_
_entity.id
_entity.type
_entity.pdbx_description
1 polymer ?
#
loop_
_entity_poly.entity_id
_entity_poly.type
_entity_poly.pdbx_seq_one_letter_code
_entity_poly.pdbx_strand_id
1 'polypeptide(L)'
;MKKLLSLIALLLLSVALFIGGALLLSDSPMKTLESFAMRHADKLPLAYLGERLFDKHCASCHDNPAMHAPSREALAGFSKETVMVALEFGKMQPMATHLSKQERGLIAIYLAGSAPADEWIAEHGCTTPPVDDSTEYVTNWGLGTNNRRFMEGERAGINRANVGSLELAWSLAFPKVTDMRSQPAIIGDTMYFGDKTGKVYAIDRKRGCIRNHTEVLSGIRSAITVATLSTGRQLLVFADSMASIYALDPDSLKTVWQEAARIYETSVITGSISYHGDRLFVPVSSYEVAVSGSPSHVCCKSHGGVIALDATNGNKLWEWHGTAEATLQGRNSAGGEIYGPSGVSVWSTPTIDARRNRIYIGTGENLSRPATENSDAIVALDMDS
;
A
#
# COMPACT_ATOMS: atom_id res chain seq x y z
N MET A 1 -23.43 40.55 -13.40
CA MET A 1 -24.00 39.21 -13.38
C MET A 1 -24.24 38.62 -14.78
N LYS A 2 -25.00 39.24 -15.68
CA LYS A 2 -25.27 38.66 -17.04
C LYS A 2 -24.02 38.37 -17.88
N LYS A 3 -22.98 39.23 -17.86
CA LYS A 3 -21.72 39.00 -18.60
C LYS A 3 -20.88 37.86 -18.04
N LEU A 4 -20.93 37.61 -16.72
CA LEU A 4 -20.19 36.52 -16.09
C LEU A 4 -20.84 35.17 -16.38
N LEU A 5 -22.17 35.11 -16.36
CA LEU A 5 -22.93 33.91 -16.74
C LEU A 5 -22.75 33.54 -18.22
N SER A 6 -22.66 34.57 -19.11
CA SER A 6 -22.38 34.36 -20.54
C SER A 6 -20.96 33.83 -20.79
N LEU A 7 -19.95 34.26 -20.02
CA LEU A 7 -18.59 33.76 -20.12
C LEU A 7 -18.47 32.30 -19.62
N ILE A 8 -19.15 31.98 -18.53
CA ILE A 8 -19.18 30.60 -17.97
C ILE A 8 -19.90 29.65 -18.95
N ALA A 9 -21.02 30.11 -19.57
CA ALA A 9 -21.72 29.32 -20.57
C ALA A 9 -20.87 29.08 -21.84
N LEU A 10 -20.11 30.08 -22.29
CA LEU A 10 -19.20 29.94 -23.43
C LEU A 10 -18.03 29.00 -23.11
N LEU A 11 -17.48 29.07 -21.88
CA LEU A 11 -16.40 28.15 -21.44
C LEU A 11 -16.91 26.70 -21.35
N LEU A 12 -18.10 26.47 -20.81
CA LEU A 12 -18.72 25.15 -20.75
C LEU A 12 -19.06 24.60 -22.16
N LEU A 13 -19.48 25.47 -23.07
CA LEU A 13 -19.73 25.06 -24.47
C LEU A 13 -18.45 24.71 -25.22
N SER A 14 -17.36 25.47 -24.99
CA SER A 14 -16.05 25.18 -25.60
C SER A 14 -15.44 23.89 -25.06
N VAL A 15 -15.57 23.61 -23.77
CA VAL A 15 -15.13 22.36 -23.15
C VAL A 15 -15.96 21.18 -23.66
N ALA A 16 -17.27 21.34 -23.79
CA ALA A 16 -18.15 20.30 -24.35
C ALA A 16 -17.86 20.03 -25.83
N LEU A 17 -17.55 21.07 -26.63
CA LEU A 17 -17.15 20.92 -28.04
C LEU A 17 -15.76 20.28 -28.19
N PHE A 18 -14.82 20.58 -27.28
CA PHE A 18 -13.47 19.98 -27.30
C PHE A 18 -13.52 18.47 -26.91
N ILE A 19 -14.33 18.13 -25.91
CA ILE A 19 -14.54 16.73 -25.48
C ILE A 19 -15.36 15.97 -26.57
N GLY A 20 -16.41 16.59 -27.12
CA GLY A 20 -17.20 16.02 -28.21
C GLY A 20 -16.39 15.80 -29.50
N GLY A 21 -15.51 16.74 -29.85
CA GLY A 21 -14.62 16.64 -31.00
C GLY A 21 -13.57 15.54 -30.85
N ALA A 22 -13.00 15.38 -29.67
CA ALA A 22 -12.04 14.31 -29.37
C ALA A 22 -12.70 12.93 -29.37
N LEU A 23 -13.98 12.84 -28.95
CA LEU A 23 -14.77 11.61 -28.97
C LEU A 23 -15.17 11.19 -30.39
N LEU A 24 -15.40 12.14 -31.30
CA LEU A 24 -15.79 11.86 -32.68
C LEU A 24 -14.61 11.51 -33.59
N LEU A 25 -13.37 11.83 -33.19
CA LEU A 25 -12.14 11.58 -33.95
C LEU A 25 -11.38 10.33 -33.46
N SER A 26 -11.88 9.62 -32.46
CA SER A 26 -11.22 8.47 -31.85
C SER A 26 -11.86 7.17 -32.33
N ASP A 27 -11.05 6.22 -32.81
CA ASP A 27 -11.46 4.87 -33.18
C ASP A 27 -12.05 4.07 -31.99
N SER A 28 -11.97 4.59 -30.77
CA SER A 28 -12.58 4.04 -29.57
C SER A 28 -12.84 5.14 -28.52
N PRO A 29 -14.02 5.79 -28.56
CA PRO A 29 -14.40 6.84 -27.61
C PRO A 29 -14.27 6.43 -26.13
N MET A 30 -14.53 5.16 -25.84
CA MET A 30 -14.40 4.58 -24.49
C MET A 30 -12.96 4.58 -24.00
N LYS A 31 -11.98 4.21 -24.83
CA LYS A 31 -10.55 4.23 -24.45
C LYS A 31 -10.05 5.64 -24.18
N THR A 32 -10.57 6.62 -24.89
CA THR A 32 -10.21 8.03 -24.70
C THR A 32 -10.77 8.57 -23.39
N LEU A 33 -12.02 8.21 -23.04
CA LEU A 33 -12.62 8.54 -21.73
C LEU A 33 -11.92 7.82 -20.59
N GLU A 34 -11.58 6.55 -20.75
CA GLU A 34 -10.82 5.77 -19.77
C GLU A 34 -9.42 6.38 -19.51
N SER A 35 -8.70 6.74 -20.58
CA SER A 35 -7.38 7.36 -20.46
C SER A 35 -7.44 8.76 -19.86
N PHE A 36 -8.56 9.48 -20.05
CA PHE A 36 -8.81 10.77 -19.42
C PHE A 36 -9.16 10.60 -17.94
N ALA A 37 -10.02 9.65 -17.61
CA ALA A 37 -10.38 9.32 -16.23
C ALA A 37 -9.16 8.84 -15.43
N MET A 38 -8.29 8.01 -16.02
CA MET A 38 -7.06 7.55 -15.37
C MET A 38 -6.04 8.67 -15.17
N ARG A 39 -5.96 9.65 -16.08
CA ARG A 39 -5.09 10.84 -15.93
C ARG A 39 -5.59 11.85 -14.90
N HIS A 40 -6.85 11.76 -14.49
CA HIS A 40 -7.47 12.63 -13.49
C HIS A 40 -7.99 11.81 -12.29
N ALA A 41 -7.46 10.60 -12.10
CA ALA A 41 -7.86 9.68 -11.03
C ALA A 41 -7.64 10.27 -9.63
N ASP A 42 -6.72 11.21 -9.50
CA ASP A 42 -6.50 12.02 -8.30
C ASP A 42 -7.71 12.89 -7.88
N LYS A 43 -8.67 13.07 -8.80
CA LYS A 43 -9.87 13.89 -8.61
C LYS A 43 -11.17 13.09 -8.47
N LEU A 44 -11.12 11.77 -8.72
CA LEU A 44 -12.28 10.89 -8.66
C LEU A 44 -12.16 9.91 -7.47
N PRO A 45 -13.25 9.63 -6.74
CA PRO A 45 -13.23 8.60 -5.72
C PRO A 45 -12.78 7.25 -6.28
N LEU A 46 -11.84 6.58 -5.63
CA LEU A 46 -11.30 5.28 -6.08
C LEU A 46 -12.42 4.23 -6.24
N ALA A 47 -13.41 4.25 -5.35
CA ALA A 47 -14.57 3.35 -5.44
C ALA A 47 -15.36 3.56 -6.73
N TYR A 48 -15.53 4.81 -7.21
CA TYR A 48 -16.20 5.11 -8.48
C TYR A 48 -15.45 4.53 -9.68
N LEU A 49 -14.13 4.64 -9.68
CA LEU A 49 -13.30 4.04 -10.73
C LEU A 49 -13.40 2.51 -10.70
N GLY A 50 -13.42 1.92 -9.51
CA GLY A 50 -13.61 0.48 -9.30
C GLY A 50 -14.97 -0.01 -9.78
N GLU A 51 -16.05 0.74 -9.52
CA GLU A 51 -17.41 0.47 -10.01
C GLU A 51 -17.46 0.40 -11.54
N ARG A 52 -16.86 1.39 -12.21
CA ARG A 52 -16.80 1.44 -13.68
C ARG A 52 -16.06 0.23 -14.27
N LEU A 53 -14.97 -0.18 -13.64
CA LEU A 53 -14.23 -1.38 -14.04
C LEU A 53 -15.04 -2.64 -13.80
N PHE A 54 -15.72 -2.74 -12.67
CA PHE A 54 -16.58 -3.87 -12.37
C PHE A 54 -17.74 -3.98 -13.38
N ASP A 55 -18.43 -2.89 -13.67
CA ASP A 55 -19.52 -2.83 -14.65
C ASP A 55 -19.08 -3.33 -16.01
N LYS A 56 -17.88 -2.96 -16.42
CA LYS A 56 -17.33 -3.32 -17.72
C LYS A 56 -16.90 -4.79 -17.81
N HIS A 57 -16.29 -5.33 -16.75
CA HIS A 57 -15.58 -6.61 -16.83
C HIS A 57 -16.21 -7.74 -16.01
N CYS A 58 -17.07 -7.43 -15.04
CA CYS A 58 -17.55 -8.38 -14.03
C CYS A 58 -19.08 -8.50 -13.96
N ALA A 59 -19.79 -7.40 -14.20
CA ALA A 59 -21.23 -7.30 -14.03
C ALA A 59 -22.02 -8.31 -14.87
N SER A 60 -21.54 -8.67 -16.07
CA SER A 60 -22.20 -9.65 -16.95
C SER A 60 -22.47 -11.00 -16.28
N CYS A 61 -21.61 -11.39 -15.32
CA CYS A 61 -21.78 -12.62 -14.53
C CYS A 61 -22.38 -12.32 -13.15
N HIS A 62 -21.83 -11.33 -12.45
CA HIS A 62 -22.17 -11.07 -11.04
C HIS A 62 -23.53 -10.38 -10.83
N ASP A 63 -24.05 -9.68 -11.83
CA ASP A 63 -25.39 -9.10 -11.82
C ASP A 63 -26.43 -9.99 -12.49
N ASN A 64 -26.02 -11.16 -13.01
CA ASN A 64 -26.90 -12.12 -13.66
C ASN A 64 -27.15 -13.35 -12.77
N PRO A 65 -28.35 -13.48 -12.17
CA PRO A 65 -28.67 -14.61 -11.28
C PRO A 65 -28.52 -15.99 -11.94
N ALA A 66 -28.67 -16.08 -13.27
CA ALA A 66 -28.55 -17.33 -14.01
C ALA A 66 -27.11 -17.86 -14.07
N MET A 67 -26.10 -17.00 -13.79
CA MET A 67 -24.68 -17.37 -13.80
C MET A 67 -24.23 -18.00 -12.48
N HIS A 68 -25.09 -18.03 -11.46
CA HIS A 68 -24.78 -18.52 -10.11
C HIS A 68 -23.50 -17.91 -9.49
N ALA A 69 -23.10 -16.73 -9.94
CA ALA A 69 -22.01 -15.95 -9.37
C ALA A 69 -22.51 -15.21 -8.12
N PRO A 70 -21.66 -14.98 -7.11
CA PRO A 70 -22.04 -14.16 -5.95
C PRO A 70 -22.48 -12.76 -6.40
N SER A 71 -23.59 -12.26 -5.86
CA SER A 71 -24.07 -10.89 -6.15
C SER A 71 -23.11 -9.83 -5.58
N ARG A 72 -23.26 -8.57 -6.00
CA ARG A 72 -22.49 -7.43 -5.45
C ARG A 72 -22.61 -7.35 -3.94
N GLU A 73 -23.81 -7.55 -3.38
CA GLU A 73 -24.06 -7.54 -1.94
C GLU A 73 -23.32 -8.65 -1.23
N ALA A 74 -23.28 -9.86 -1.84
CA ALA A 74 -22.51 -10.97 -1.29
C ALA A 74 -20.99 -10.68 -1.32
N LEU A 75 -20.51 -10.05 -2.40
CA LEU A 75 -19.11 -9.65 -2.54
C LEU A 75 -18.72 -8.54 -1.56
N ALA A 76 -19.62 -7.64 -1.21
CA ALA A 76 -19.39 -6.57 -0.23
C ALA A 76 -19.11 -7.10 1.20
N GLY A 77 -19.38 -8.37 1.46
CA GLY A 77 -19.02 -9.05 2.70
C GLY A 77 -17.54 -9.50 2.78
N PHE A 78 -16.80 -9.44 1.69
CA PHE A 78 -15.39 -9.83 1.67
C PHE A 78 -14.46 -8.65 1.93
N SER A 79 -13.26 -8.93 2.44
CA SER A 79 -12.21 -7.92 2.55
C SER A 79 -11.55 -7.64 1.19
N LYS A 80 -10.91 -6.47 1.05
CA LYS A 80 -10.13 -6.12 -0.16
C LYS A 80 -9.13 -7.22 -0.52
N GLU A 81 -8.41 -7.75 0.49
CA GLU A 81 -7.43 -8.81 0.30
C GLU A 81 -8.08 -10.08 -0.23
N THR A 82 -9.26 -10.46 0.28
CA THR A 82 -10.00 -11.63 -0.19
C THR A 82 -10.40 -11.46 -1.66
N VAL A 83 -10.88 -10.28 -2.04
CA VAL A 83 -11.21 -9.97 -3.43
C VAL A 83 -9.94 -10.00 -4.30
N MET A 84 -8.85 -9.39 -3.84
CA MET A 84 -7.56 -9.42 -4.58
C MET A 84 -7.05 -10.84 -4.78
N VAL A 85 -7.09 -11.68 -3.73
CA VAL A 85 -6.71 -13.09 -3.84
C VAL A 85 -7.57 -13.83 -4.88
N ALA A 86 -8.88 -13.57 -4.90
CA ALA A 86 -9.76 -14.18 -5.89
C ALA A 86 -9.41 -13.76 -7.33
N LEU A 87 -9.01 -12.49 -7.54
CA LEU A 87 -8.65 -11.93 -8.84
C LEU A 87 -7.23 -12.31 -9.30
N GLU A 88 -6.29 -12.49 -8.38
CA GLU A 88 -4.88 -12.76 -8.72
C GLU A 88 -4.53 -14.25 -8.71
N PHE A 89 -5.14 -15.05 -7.83
CA PHE A 89 -4.76 -16.43 -7.60
C PHE A 89 -5.96 -17.40 -7.48
N GLY A 90 -7.19 -16.86 -7.41
CA GLY A 90 -8.39 -17.63 -7.18
C GLY A 90 -9.23 -17.86 -8.43
N LYS A 91 -10.51 -18.18 -8.23
CA LYS A 91 -11.44 -18.53 -9.30
C LYS A 91 -11.64 -17.41 -10.34
N MET A 92 -11.41 -16.16 -9.97
CA MET A 92 -11.58 -15.00 -10.88
C MET A 92 -10.30 -14.64 -11.62
N GLN A 93 -9.17 -15.28 -11.33
CA GLN A 93 -7.91 -15.02 -12.03
C GLN A 93 -8.04 -15.10 -13.56
N PRO A 94 -8.63 -16.15 -14.17
CA PRO A 94 -8.75 -16.23 -15.63
C PRO A 94 -9.55 -15.06 -16.25
N MET A 95 -10.52 -14.51 -15.49
CA MET A 95 -11.35 -13.38 -15.92
C MET A 95 -10.64 -12.04 -15.73
N ALA A 96 -9.61 -11.98 -14.90
CA ALA A 96 -8.90 -10.75 -14.52
C ALA A 96 -7.49 -10.63 -15.14
N THR A 97 -7.04 -11.57 -15.94
CA THR A 97 -5.68 -11.60 -16.53
C THR A 97 -5.37 -10.38 -17.40
N HIS A 98 -6.38 -9.81 -18.06
CA HIS A 98 -6.25 -8.62 -18.91
C HIS A 98 -6.25 -7.30 -18.15
N LEU A 99 -6.52 -7.33 -16.83
CA LEU A 99 -6.52 -6.17 -15.96
C LEU A 99 -5.14 -6.00 -15.31
N SER A 100 -4.68 -4.77 -15.23
CA SER A 100 -3.50 -4.43 -14.43
C SER A 100 -3.77 -4.67 -12.94
N LYS A 101 -2.71 -4.79 -12.15
CA LYS A 101 -2.82 -4.93 -10.68
C LYS A 101 -3.54 -3.73 -10.05
N GLN A 102 -3.34 -2.54 -10.61
CA GLN A 102 -4.02 -1.33 -10.17
C GLN A 102 -5.52 -1.39 -10.43
N GLU A 103 -5.96 -1.81 -11.61
CA GLU A 103 -7.38 -1.97 -11.94
C GLU A 103 -8.05 -3.04 -11.07
N ARG A 104 -7.37 -4.17 -10.82
CA ARG A 104 -7.84 -5.18 -9.86
C ARG A 104 -8.00 -4.60 -8.46
N GLY A 105 -7.05 -3.75 -8.02
CA GLY A 105 -7.13 -3.03 -6.75
C GLY A 105 -8.32 -2.10 -6.66
N LEU A 106 -8.62 -1.34 -7.71
CA LEU A 106 -9.80 -0.47 -7.78
C LEU A 106 -11.11 -1.26 -7.68
N ILE A 107 -11.21 -2.40 -8.39
CA ILE A 107 -12.35 -3.31 -8.28
C ILE A 107 -12.48 -3.84 -6.85
N ALA A 108 -11.39 -4.20 -6.21
CA ALA A 108 -11.40 -4.68 -4.83
C ALA A 108 -11.85 -3.60 -3.83
N ILE A 109 -11.43 -2.33 -4.05
CA ILE A 109 -11.91 -1.18 -3.26
C ILE A 109 -13.42 -1.02 -3.39
N TYR A 110 -13.93 -1.08 -4.61
CA TYR A 110 -15.37 -0.95 -4.86
C TYR A 110 -16.18 -2.07 -4.20
N LEU A 111 -15.77 -3.34 -4.41
CA LEU A 111 -16.52 -4.50 -3.92
C LEU A 111 -16.46 -4.66 -2.41
N ALA A 112 -15.32 -4.45 -1.79
CA ALA A 112 -15.15 -4.63 -0.34
C ALA A 112 -15.95 -3.63 0.52
N GLY A 113 -16.66 -2.73 -0.12
CA GLY A 113 -17.27 -1.60 0.54
C GLY A 113 -16.22 -0.64 1.10
N SER A 114 -16.48 0.63 1.07
CA SER A 114 -15.58 1.63 1.64
C SER A 114 -15.26 1.28 3.10
N ALA A 115 -14.06 1.58 3.50
CA ALA A 115 -13.61 1.80 4.87
C ALA A 115 -14.67 2.55 5.70
N PRO A 116 -14.48 2.78 7.00
CA PRO A 116 -15.44 3.50 7.85
C PRO A 116 -16.06 4.63 7.06
N ALA A 117 -17.39 4.66 7.02
CA ALA A 117 -18.13 5.63 6.25
C ALA A 117 -17.66 7.04 6.62
N ASP A 118 -17.63 7.96 5.68
CA ASP A 118 -17.24 9.36 5.93
C ASP A 118 -18.02 9.96 7.10
N GLU A 119 -19.25 9.50 7.34
CA GLU A 119 -20.08 9.83 8.50
C GLU A 119 -19.40 9.43 9.82
N TRP A 120 -18.89 8.21 9.94
CA TRP A 120 -18.16 7.77 11.15
C TRP A 120 -16.90 8.59 11.38
N ILE A 121 -16.17 8.91 10.30
CA ILE A 121 -14.96 9.75 10.39
C ILE A 121 -15.33 11.17 10.84
N ALA A 122 -16.41 11.74 10.30
CA ALA A 122 -16.89 13.06 10.69
C ALA A 122 -17.36 13.10 12.15
N GLU A 123 -18.04 12.04 12.62
CA GLU A 123 -18.48 11.91 14.02
C GLU A 123 -17.30 11.88 15.00
N HIS A 124 -16.16 11.28 14.59
CA HIS A 124 -14.94 11.18 15.41
C HIS A 124 -13.92 12.25 15.07
N GLY A 125 -14.28 13.25 14.27
CA GLY A 125 -13.42 14.36 13.88
C GLY A 125 -13.07 15.29 15.02
N CYS A 126 -11.87 15.88 14.97
CA CYS A 126 -11.45 16.89 15.95
C CYS A 126 -12.16 18.21 15.71
N THR A 127 -12.70 18.80 16.76
CA THR A 127 -13.38 20.11 16.72
C THR A 127 -12.41 21.30 16.91
N THR A 128 -11.18 21.04 17.33
CA THR A 128 -10.17 22.07 17.57
C THR A 128 -8.93 21.82 16.72
N PRO A 129 -8.29 22.87 16.17
CA PRO A 129 -7.08 22.72 15.39
C PRO A 129 -5.94 22.08 16.20
N PRO A 130 -4.98 21.44 15.53
CA PRO A 130 -3.77 20.91 16.17
C PRO A 130 -2.92 22.04 16.73
N VAL A 131 -2.13 21.73 17.76
CA VAL A 131 -1.02 22.57 18.16
C VAL A 131 0.13 22.31 17.17
N ASP A 132 0.73 23.38 16.66
CA ASP A 132 1.90 23.28 15.79
C ASP A 132 3.11 22.80 16.62
N ASP A 133 3.50 21.55 16.41
CA ASP A 133 4.64 20.91 17.06
C ASP A 133 5.21 19.86 16.09
N SER A 134 6.41 20.11 15.61
CA SER A 134 7.13 19.23 14.66
C SER A 134 8.06 18.23 15.32
N THR A 135 8.04 18.11 16.67
CA THR A 135 8.91 17.18 17.39
C THR A 135 8.60 15.72 17.02
N GLU A 136 9.59 15.01 16.55
CA GLU A 136 9.46 13.59 16.20
C GLU A 136 9.57 12.71 17.45
N TYR A 137 8.54 11.90 17.71
CA TYR A 137 8.53 10.94 18.82
C TYR A 137 8.73 9.51 18.36
N VAL A 138 8.05 9.09 17.29
CA VAL A 138 8.16 7.75 16.69
C VAL A 138 8.21 7.93 15.18
N THR A 139 9.35 7.62 14.57
CA THR A 139 9.59 7.91 13.16
C THR A 139 9.61 6.67 12.27
N ASN A 140 9.70 5.46 12.86
CA ASN A 140 9.81 4.22 12.09
C ASN A 140 9.52 2.98 12.93
N TRP A 141 9.43 1.84 12.27
CA TRP A 141 9.38 0.54 12.91
C TRP A 141 10.56 0.34 13.86
N GLY A 142 10.28 -0.22 15.03
CA GLY A 142 11.33 -0.60 15.98
C GLY A 142 11.94 0.56 16.77
N LEU A 143 11.34 1.77 16.74
CA LEU A 143 11.73 2.94 17.51
C LEU A 143 13.16 3.42 17.25
N GLY A 144 13.58 3.33 15.99
CA GLY A 144 14.89 3.76 15.52
C GLY A 144 15.38 2.90 14.35
N THR A 145 16.29 3.43 13.54
CA THR A 145 16.82 2.76 12.33
C THR A 145 17.59 1.46 12.63
N ASN A 146 18.02 1.28 13.87
CA ASN A 146 18.70 0.08 14.36
C ASN A 146 17.75 -0.98 14.97
N ASN A 147 16.44 -0.80 14.85
CA ASN A 147 15.39 -1.72 15.31
C ASN A 147 15.52 -2.18 16.78
N ARG A 148 16.01 -1.34 17.66
CA ARG A 148 16.22 -1.67 19.09
C ARG A 148 14.90 -1.96 19.84
N ARG A 149 13.77 -1.44 19.37
CA ARG A 149 12.44 -1.56 20.01
C ARG A 149 12.45 -1.10 21.46
N PHE A 150 13.25 -0.10 21.74
CA PHE A 150 13.44 0.46 23.06
C PHE A 150 13.37 1.97 23.01
N MET A 151 12.63 2.55 23.96
CA MET A 151 12.55 3.98 24.19
C MET A 151 13.06 4.29 25.60
N GLU A 152 13.98 5.24 25.71
CA GLU A 152 14.51 5.67 27.01
C GLU A 152 13.40 6.21 27.90
N GLY A 153 13.48 5.95 29.20
CA GLY A 153 12.41 6.27 30.17
C GLY A 153 12.04 7.75 30.19
N GLU A 154 12.99 8.65 30.04
CA GLU A 154 12.74 10.10 29.95
C GLU A 154 11.87 10.43 28.74
N ARG A 155 12.17 9.82 27.58
CA ARG A 155 11.41 10.02 26.33
C ARG A 155 10.06 9.32 26.39
N ALA A 156 9.98 8.13 26.97
CA ALA A 156 8.74 7.39 27.12
C ALA A 156 7.78 8.02 28.14
N GLY A 157 8.30 8.78 29.09
CA GLY A 157 7.53 9.30 30.21
C GLY A 157 7.06 8.22 31.20
N ILE A 158 7.49 6.95 31.01
CA ILE A 158 7.07 5.79 31.79
C ILE A 158 8.28 5.20 32.47
N ASN A 159 8.15 4.94 33.77
CA ASN A 159 9.18 4.35 34.60
C ASN A 159 8.56 3.43 35.68
N ARG A 160 9.40 2.80 36.50
CA ARG A 160 8.95 1.85 37.51
C ARG A 160 8.03 2.49 38.58
N ALA A 161 8.15 3.78 38.82
CA ALA A 161 7.35 4.47 39.84
C ALA A 161 5.94 4.81 39.34
N ASN A 162 5.76 5.06 38.05
CA ASN A 162 4.48 5.52 37.48
C ASN A 162 3.76 4.51 36.59
N VAL A 163 4.39 3.37 36.23
CA VAL A 163 3.76 2.36 35.33
C VAL A 163 2.46 1.78 35.92
N GLY A 164 2.37 1.67 37.25
CA GLY A 164 1.18 1.17 37.95
C GLY A 164 0.01 2.16 38.01
N SER A 165 0.23 3.43 37.67
CA SER A 165 -0.80 4.48 37.64
C SER A 165 -1.27 4.85 36.22
N LEU A 166 -0.92 4.05 35.23
CA LEU A 166 -1.39 4.27 33.86
C LEU A 166 -2.89 4.04 33.76
N GLU A 167 -3.58 4.97 33.12
CA GLU A 167 -5.01 4.91 32.81
C GLU A 167 -5.24 4.97 31.31
N LEU A 168 -6.38 4.41 30.86
CA LEU A 168 -6.78 4.49 29.47
C LEU A 168 -7.16 5.93 29.14
N ALA A 169 -6.39 6.59 28.28
CA ALA A 169 -6.66 7.96 27.86
C ALA A 169 -7.85 8.03 26.89
N TRP A 170 -7.88 7.14 25.91
CA TRP A 170 -8.97 7.02 24.91
C TRP A 170 -8.89 5.67 24.20
N SER A 171 -9.95 5.32 23.51
CA SER A 171 -10.00 4.18 22.60
C SER A 171 -10.79 4.54 21.35
N LEU A 172 -10.39 4.00 20.20
CA LEU A 172 -11.04 4.22 18.93
C LEU A 172 -11.15 2.88 18.18
N ALA A 173 -12.37 2.48 17.85
CA ALA A 173 -12.64 1.23 17.12
C ALA A 173 -13.03 1.57 15.68
N PHE A 174 -12.25 1.09 14.72
CA PHE A 174 -12.48 1.34 13.30
C PHE A 174 -13.48 0.35 12.73
N PRO A 175 -14.65 0.79 12.20
CA PRO A 175 -15.64 -0.10 11.62
C PRO A 175 -15.04 -0.96 10.48
N LYS A 176 -15.39 -2.25 10.47
CA LYS A 176 -14.92 -3.25 9.49
C LYS A 176 -13.40 -3.50 9.47
N VAL A 177 -12.63 -2.88 10.35
CA VAL A 177 -11.19 -3.15 10.51
C VAL A 177 -11.02 -4.18 11.61
N THR A 178 -10.71 -5.41 11.23
CA THR A 178 -10.54 -6.54 12.16
C THR A 178 -9.08 -6.82 12.51
N ASP A 179 -8.14 -6.12 11.86
CA ASP A 179 -6.71 -6.38 11.94
C ASP A 179 -5.93 -5.08 11.68
N MET A 180 -5.12 -4.67 12.65
CA MET A 180 -4.29 -3.47 12.59
C MET A 180 -2.84 -3.86 12.84
N ARG A 181 -2.00 -3.79 11.80
CA ARG A 181 -0.60 -4.22 11.84
C ARG A 181 0.40 -3.10 11.61
N SER A 182 -0.06 -1.97 11.09
CA SER A 182 0.78 -0.80 10.87
C SER A 182 1.17 -0.17 12.21
N GLN A 183 2.48 -0.08 12.48
CA GLN A 183 2.95 0.70 13.62
C GLN A 183 2.78 2.19 13.30
N PRO A 184 2.20 2.98 14.20
CA PRO A 184 2.03 4.41 13.99
C PRO A 184 3.36 5.16 14.04
N ALA A 185 3.45 6.24 13.24
CA ALA A 185 4.41 7.32 13.43
C ALA A 185 3.80 8.42 14.29
N ILE A 186 4.62 9.17 15.01
CA ILE A 186 4.17 10.28 15.86
C ILE A 186 5.06 11.49 15.62
N ILE A 187 4.44 12.57 15.14
CA ILE A 187 5.06 13.89 15.01
C ILE A 187 4.22 14.85 15.88
N GLY A 188 4.85 15.46 16.87
CA GLY A 188 4.17 16.33 17.83
C GLY A 188 2.98 15.64 18.50
N ASP A 189 1.83 16.26 18.40
CA ASP A 189 0.58 15.73 18.94
C ASP A 189 -0.23 14.93 17.89
N THR A 190 0.35 14.60 16.74
CA THR A 190 -0.31 13.83 15.69
C THR A 190 0.28 12.43 15.57
N MET A 191 -0.58 11.43 15.61
CA MET A 191 -0.28 10.03 15.37
C MET A 191 -0.80 9.64 13.99
N TYR A 192 0.07 9.07 13.16
CA TYR A 192 -0.25 8.63 11.81
C TYR A 192 -0.18 7.11 11.72
N PHE A 193 -1.20 6.48 11.19
CA PHE A 193 -1.16 5.05 10.90
C PHE A 193 -2.10 4.67 9.75
N GLY A 194 -1.83 3.52 9.16
CA GLY A 194 -2.66 2.95 8.11
C GLY A 194 -3.44 1.74 8.59
N ASP A 195 -4.60 1.51 8.01
CA ASP A 195 -5.41 0.35 8.30
C ASP A 195 -5.42 -0.67 7.14
N LYS A 196 -6.00 -1.82 7.40
CA LYS A 196 -6.14 -2.91 6.44
C LYS A 196 -7.07 -2.57 5.26
N THR A 197 -7.89 -1.54 5.38
CA THR A 197 -8.80 -1.11 4.30
C THR A 197 -8.13 -0.16 3.32
N GLY A 198 -6.93 0.35 3.66
CA GLY A 198 -6.17 1.31 2.87
C GLY A 198 -6.39 2.76 3.30
N LYS A 199 -7.05 3.01 4.41
CA LYS A 199 -7.12 4.37 4.96
C LYS A 199 -5.88 4.69 5.79
N VAL A 200 -5.41 5.91 5.65
CA VAL A 200 -4.37 6.53 6.47
C VAL A 200 -5.02 7.62 7.31
N TYR A 201 -4.77 7.59 8.60
CA TYR A 201 -5.35 8.54 9.55
C TYR A 201 -4.27 9.38 10.19
N ALA A 202 -4.57 10.67 10.38
CA ALA A 202 -3.89 11.56 11.30
C ALA A 202 -4.80 11.75 12.53
N ILE A 203 -4.37 11.28 13.70
CA ILE A 203 -5.16 11.28 14.92
C ILE A 203 -4.49 12.18 15.96
N ASP A 204 -5.28 12.96 16.69
CA ASP A 204 -4.82 13.67 17.87
C ASP A 204 -4.40 12.68 18.95
N ARG A 205 -3.12 12.61 19.26
CA ARG A 205 -2.54 11.67 20.22
C ARG A 205 -3.11 11.81 21.64
N LYS A 206 -3.49 13.02 22.03
CA LYS A 206 -4.00 13.30 23.37
C LYS A 206 -5.50 13.05 23.51
N ARG A 207 -6.27 13.30 22.41
CA ARG A 207 -7.74 13.26 22.43
C ARG A 207 -8.33 12.03 21.76
N GLY A 208 -7.57 11.35 20.87
CA GLY A 208 -8.06 10.22 20.08
C GLY A 208 -8.99 10.58 18.94
N CYS A 209 -9.20 11.88 18.62
CA CYS A 209 -10.05 12.30 17.51
C CYS A 209 -9.28 12.34 16.18
N ILE A 210 -9.99 12.20 15.08
CA ILE A 210 -9.43 12.18 13.72
C ILE A 210 -9.24 13.62 13.24
N ARG A 211 -7.99 14.00 12.93
CA ARG A 211 -7.64 15.31 12.37
C ARG A 211 -7.80 15.37 10.87
N ASN A 212 -7.36 14.31 10.21
CA ASN A 212 -7.37 14.17 8.76
C ASN A 212 -7.29 12.69 8.36
N HIS A 213 -7.66 12.37 7.13
CA HIS A 213 -7.50 11.04 6.58
C HIS A 213 -7.32 11.09 5.06
N THR A 214 -6.79 10.01 4.49
CA THR A 214 -6.74 9.77 3.05
C THR A 214 -6.91 8.29 2.78
N GLU A 215 -7.06 7.90 1.52
CA GLU A 215 -7.21 6.51 1.11
C GLU A 215 -6.20 6.16 0.02
N VAL A 216 -5.63 4.94 0.11
CA VAL A 216 -4.75 4.35 -0.89
C VAL A 216 -5.36 3.06 -1.46
N LEU A 217 -4.75 2.56 -2.53
CA LEU A 217 -5.30 1.46 -3.33
C LEU A 217 -5.52 0.15 -2.57
N SER A 218 -4.71 -0.14 -1.55
CA SER A 218 -4.79 -1.41 -0.84
C SER A 218 -4.45 -1.26 0.64
N GLY A 219 -4.74 -2.32 1.43
CA GLY A 219 -4.51 -2.34 2.86
C GLY A 219 -3.05 -2.07 3.24
N ILE A 220 -2.84 -1.39 4.36
CA ILE A 220 -1.52 -0.99 4.84
C ILE A 220 -1.13 -1.90 5.99
N ARG A 221 -0.02 -2.62 5.81
CA ARG A 221 0.57 -3.48 6.84
C ARG A 221 1.90 -2.93 7.37
N SER A 222 2.64 -2.22 6.52
CA SER A 222 3.89 -1.59 6.91
C SER A 222 3.67 -0.49 7.95
N ALA A 223 4.66 -0.23 8.79
CA ALA A 223 4.66 0.97 9.62
C ALA A 223 4.69 2.23 8.74
N ILE A 224 4.15 3.32 9.28
CA ILE A 224 4.41 4.65 8.72
C ILE A 224 5.83 5.06 9.14
N THR A 225 6.66 5.43 8.16
CA THR A 225 8.02 5.93 8.37
C THR A 225 8.05 7.42 8.09
N VAL A 226 8.59 8.19 9.03
CA VAL A 226 8.85 9.63 8.81
C VAL A 226 10.23 9.76 8.16
N ALA A 227 10.25 10.31 6.96
CA ALA A 227 11.48 10.68 6.25
C ALA A 227 11.68 12.18 6.36
N THR A 228 12.62 12.60 7.19
CA THR A 228 13.04 14.01 7.28
C THR A 228 14.19 14.22 6.31
N LEU A 229 13.87 14.80 5.15
CA LEU A 229 14.80 15.01 4.06
C LEU A 229 15.92 15.98 4.44
N SER A 230 17.03 15.95 3.73
CA SER A 230 18.16 16.88 3.89
C SER A 230 17.75 18.34 3.75
N THR A 231 16.63 18.62 3.05
CA THR A 231 15.99 19.94 2.96
C THR A 231 15.23 20.37 4.22
N GLY A 232 15.07 19.50 5.20
CA GLY A 232 14.22 19.68 6.37
C GLY A 232 12.74 19.34 6.15
N ARG A 233 12.32 19.01 4.93
CA ARG A 233 10.94 18.59 4.65
C ARG A 233 10.67 17.21 5.21
N GLN A 234 9.53 17.02 5.88
CA GLN A 234 9.07 15.72 6.36
C GLN A 234 8.09 15.08 5.37
N LEU A 235 8.20 13.77 5.21
CA LEU A 235 7.30 12.94 4.45
C LEU A 235 6.87 11.73 5.28
N LEU A 236 5.62 11.32 5.15
CA LEU A 236 5.12 10.05 5.66
C LEU A 236 5.27 8.99 4.57
N VAL A 237 6.14 8.02 4.76
CA VAL A 237 6.42 6.98 3.77
C VAL A 237 5.94 5.64 4.27
N PHE A 238 5.22 4.92 3.43
CA PHE A 238 4.72 3.57 3.73
C PHE A 238 4.45 2.79 2.44
N ALA A 239 4.16 1.50 2.60
CA ALA A 239 3.76 0.62 1.51
C ALA A 239 2.37 0.04 1.75
N ASP A 240 1.62 -0.13 0.67
CA ASP A 240 0.41 -0.94 0.67
C ASP A 240 0.70 -2.43 0.36
N SER A 241 -0.30 -3.29 0.53
CA SER A 241 -0.17 -4.74 0.28
C SER A 241 0.06 -5.08 -1.19
N MET A 242 -0.16 -4.15 -2.10
CA MET A 242 0.08 -4.32 -3.55
C MET A 242 1.47 -3.88 -3.98
N ALA A 243 2.37 -3.63 -3.02
CA ALA A 243 3.71 -3.13 -3.25
C ALA A 243 3.75 -1.77 -3.96
N SER A 244 2.78 -0.90 -3.67
CA SER A 244 2.87 0.53 -3.99
C SER A 244 3.43 1.28 -2.79
N ILE A 245 4.40 2.15 -3.03
CA ILE A 245 5.02 3.01 -2.03
C ILE A 245 4.42 4.40 -2.17
N TYR A 246 4.05 4.98 -1.06
CA TYR A 246 3.49 6.32 -0.98
C TYR A 246 4.38 7.21 -0.14
N ALA A 247 4.57 8.44 -0.57
CA ALA A 247 5.07 9.53 0.27
C ALA A 247 3.98 10.59 0.37
N LEU A 248 3.51 10.84 1.56
CA LEU A 248 2.48 11.84 1.84
C LEU A 248 3.09 13.04 2.57
N ASP A 249 2.50 14.18 2.33
CA ASP A 249 2.71 15.37 3.14
C ASP A 249 2.01 15.20 4.50
N PRO A 250 2.69 15.39 5.65
CA PRO A 250 2.11 15.10 6.97
C PRO A 250 0.89 15.97 7.32
N ASP A 251 0.86 17.23 6.87
CA ASP A 251 -0.19 18.17 7.25
C ASP A 251 -1.48 17.94 6.45
N SER A 252 -1.31 17.77 5.15
CA SER A 252 -2.45 17.65 4.23
C SER A 252 -2.85 16.20 3.91
N LEU A 253 -1.99 15.22 4.22
CA LEU A 253 -2.07 13.82 3.79
C LEU A 253 -2.18 13.65 2.25
N LYS A 254 -1.81 14.68 1.49
CA LYS A 254 -1.76 14.59 0.03
C LYS A 254 -0.53 13.82 -0.42
N THR A 255 -0.71 13.00 -1.45
CA THR A 255 0.40 12.29 -2.08
C THR A 255 1.37 13.28 -2.73
N VAL A 256 2.63 13.19 -2.33
CA VAL A 256 3.75 13.93 -2.93
C VAL A 256 4.29 13.14 -4.12
N TRP A 257 4.51 11.84 -3.91
CA TRP A 257 4.83 10.89 -4.97
C TRP A 257 4.33 9.48 -4.60
N GLN A 258 4.17 8.66 -5.61
CA GLN A 258 3.80 7.24 -5.49
C GLN A 258 4.58 6.45 -6.53
N GLU A 259 5.16 5.31 -6.10
CA GLU A 259 5.92 4.41 -6.96
C GLU A 259 5.61 2.94 -6.68
N ALA A 260 5.86 2.09 -7.67
CA ALA A 260 5.71 0.65 -7.52
C ALA A 260 7.05 0.01 -7.13
N ALA A 261 7.10 -0.67 -5.99
CA ALA A 261 8.26 -1.45 -5.56
C ALA A 261 8.01 -2.94 -5.82
N ARG A 262 7.99 -3.34 -7.09
CA ARG A 262 7.73 -4.72 -7.51
C ARG A 262 8.93 -5.29 -8.25
N ILE A 263 9.32 -6.50 -7.85
CA ILE A 263 10.24 -7.36 -8.60
C ILE A 263 9.43 -8.26 -9.53
N TYR A 264 8.26 -8.74 -9.06
CA TYR A 264 7.31 -9.56 -9.81
C TYR A 264 5.87 -9.06 -9.61
N GLU A 265 4.93 -9.57 -10.40
CA GLU A 265 3.51 -9.28 -10.20
C GLU A 265 3.00 -9.76 -8.83
N THR A 266 3.56 -10.85 -8.31
CA THR A 266 3.23 -11.42 -7.00
C THR A 266 3.90 -10.69 -5.83
N SER A 267 4.67 -9.63 -6.09
CA SER A 267 5.33 -8.85 -5.04
C SER A 267 4.34 -8.22 -4.07
N VAL A 268 4.63 -8.36 -2.79
CA VAL A 268 3.90 -7.75 -1.68
C VAL A 268 4.90 -7.13 -0.69
N ILE A 269 4.47 -6.09 0.00
CA ILE A 269 5.27 -5.51 1.08
C ILE A 269 4.61 -5.85 2.41
N THR A 270 5.33 -6.61 3.23
CA THR A 270 4.88 -7.03 4.55
C THR A 270 5.78 -6.52 5.68
N GLY A 271 7.02 -6.21 5.38
CA GLY A 271 7.95 -5.49 6.25
C GLY A 271 7.75 -3.98 6.16
N SER A 272 8.43 -3.22 6.99
CA SER A 272 8.38 -1.76 6.98
C SER A 272 9.59 -1.18 6.26
N ILE A 273 9.40 0.01 5.68
CA ILE A 273 10.45 0.74 4.98
C ILE A 273 11.40 1.36 5.99
N SER A 274 12.71 1.27 5.74
CA SER A 274 13.72 2.00 6.51
C SER A 274 14.21 3.21 5.73
N TYR A 275 14.49 4.31 6.43
CA TYR A 275 14.94 5.58 5.86
C TYR A 275 16.29 6.00 6.43
N HIS A 276 17.22 6.43 5.58
CA HIS A 276 18.48 7.06 5.97
C HIS A 276 19.11 7.85 4.81
N GLY A 277 19.51 9.08 5.06
CA GLY A 277 20.28 9.88 4.09
C GLY A 277 19.55 10.06 2.75
N ASP A 278 18.30 10.46 2.79
CA ASP A 278 17.40 10.63 1.64
C ASP A 278 17.17 9.35 0.82
N ARG A 279 17.45 8.18 1.40
CA ARG A 279 17.20 6.88 0.80
C ARG A 279 16.18 6.07 1.59
N LEU A 280 15.35 5.35 0.87
CA LEU A 280 14.39 4.40 1.40
C LEU A 280 14.84 2.99 1.02
N PHE A 281 14.80 2.07 1.96
CA PHE A 281 15.09 0.66 1.74
C PHE A 281 13.81 -0.14 1.93
N VAL A 282 13.27 -0.63 0.81
CA VAL A 282 11.98 -1.30 0.73
C VAL A 282 12.17 -2.80 0.69
N PRO A 283 11.75 -3.55 1.73
CA PRO A 283 11.82 -5.01 1.72
C PRO A 283 10.69 -5.59 0.86
N VAL A 284 11.04 -6.41 -0.12
CA VAL A 284 10.09 -7.02 -1.05
C VAL A 284 9.92 -8.50 -0.74
N SER A 285 8.66 -8.91 -0.59
CA SER A 285 8.23 -10.29 -0.39
C SER A 285 7.38 -10.74 -1.58
N SER A 286 6.95 -12.00 -1.57
CA SER A 286 6.04 -12.54 -2.58
C SER A 286 4.83 -13.21 -1.96
N TYR A 287 3.68 -13.03 -2.59
CA TYR A 287 2.46 -13.75 -2.24
C TYR A 287 2.55 -15.25 -2.56
N GLU A 288 3.48 -15.69 -3.41
CA GLU A 288 3.66 -17.11 -3.74
C GLU A 288 3.90 -17.97 -2.50
N VAL A 289 4.43 -17.40 -1.40
CA VAL A 289 4.59 -18.10 -0.11
C VAL A 289 3.27 -18.71 0.39
N ALA A 290 2.14 -18.03 0.15
CA ALA A 290 0.83 -18.49 0.59
C ALA A 290 0.22 -19.60 -0.29
N VAL A 291 0.70 -19.74 -1.52
CA VAL A 291 0.12 -20.68 -2.52
C VAL A 291 1.10 -21.71 -3.03
N SER A 292 2.37 -21.64 -2.65
CA SER A 292 3.45 -22.55 -3.08
C SER A 292 3.17 -24.03 -2.80
N GLY A 293 2.43 -24.33 -1.72
CA GLY A 293 2.03 -25.69 -1.39
C GLY A 293 0.84 -26.24 -2.17
N SER A 294 0.19 -25.43 -3.03
CA SER A 294 -0.95 -25.87 -3.83
C SER A 294 -0.49 -26.67 -5.06
N PRO A 295 -0.94 -27.92 -5.24
CA PRO A 295 -0.55 -28.72 -6.42
C PRO A 295 -1.01 -28.12 -7.76
N SER A 296 -2.02 -27.26 -7.76
CA SER A 296 -2.54 -26.60 -8.96
C SER A 296 -1.81 -25.30 -9.30
N HIS A 297 -0.98 -24.76 -8.38
CA HIS A 297 -0.18 -23.56 -8.62
C HIS A 297 1.08 -23.90 -9.42
N VAL A 298 1.37 -23.13 -10.46
CA VAL A 298 2.66 -23.18 -11.17
C VAL A 298 3.70 -22.53 -10.26
N CYS A 299 4.40 -23.35 -9.51
CA CYS A 299 5.31 -22.88 -8.45
C CYS A 299 6.76 -23.00 -8.86
N CYS A 300 7.60 -22.07 -8.47
CA CYS A 300 7.35 -20.69 -8.10
C CYS A 300 8.34 -19.86 -8.90
N LYS A 301 7.92 -18.71 -9.38
CA LYS A 301 8.75 -17.89 -10.27
C LYS A 301 9.34 -16.67 -9.54
N SER A 302 8.69 -16.26 -8.46
CA SER A 302 9.09 -15.05 -7.77
C SER A 302 10.12 -15.29 -6.67
N HIS A 303 10.88 -14.25 -6.40
CA HIS A 303 11.77 -14.16 -5.24
C HIS A 303 11.62 -12.81 -4.55
N GLY A 304 12.08 -12.73 -3.32
CA GLY A 304 12.16 -11.49 -2.57
C GLY A 304 13.42 -10.71 -2.89
N GLY A 305 13.49 -9.51 -2.33
CA GLY A 305 14.63 -8.61 -2.53
C GLY A 305 14.52 -7.33 -1.72
N VAL A 306 15.39 -6.39 -2.04
CA VAL A 306 15.35 -5.02 -1.51
C VAL A 306 15.43 -4.05 -2.67
N ILE A 307 14.57 -3.03 -2.65
CA ILE A 307 14.63 -1.92 -3.59
C ILE A 307 15.00 -0.66 -2.82
N ALA A 308 16.05 0.02 -3.25
CA ALA A 308 16.39 1.35 -2.75
C ALA A 308 15.77 2.43 -3.62
N LEU A 309 15.10 3.39 -2.98
CA LEU A 309 14.48 4.54 -3.64
C LEU A 309 15.05 5.85 -3.10
N ASP A 310 15.07 6.86 -3.95
CA ASP A 310 15.28 8.25 -3.55
C ASP A 310 14.03 8.75 -2.81
N ALA A 311 14.17 9.13 -1.55
CA ALA A 311 13.06 9.58 -0.72
C ALA A 311 12.42 10.89 -1.21
N THR A 312 13.13 11.68 -2.00
CA THR A 312 12.64 12.99 -2.48
C THR A 312 11.62 12.88 -3.61
N ASN A 313 11.72 11.82 -4.42
CA ASN A 313 10.95 11.70 -5.67
C ASN A 313 10.46 10.27 -5.98
N GLY A 314 10.89 9.26 -5.21
CA GLY A 314 10.51 7.86 -5.40
C GLY A 314 11.33 7.11 -6.46
N ASN A 315 12.28 7.75 -7.13
CA ASN A 315 13.07 7.09 -8.17
C ASN A 315 13.90 5.93 -7.61
N LYS A 316 13.92 4.81 -8.34
CA LYS A 316 14.73 3.65 -7.99
C LYS A 316 16.21 3.97 -8.14
N LEU A 317 16.98 3.72 -7.07
CA LEU A 317 18.44 3.87 -7.04
C LEU A 317 19.13 2.56 -7.39
N TRP A 318 18.74 1.47 -6.73
CA TRP A 318 19.24 0.12 -6.99
C TRP A 318 18.22 -0.93 -6.52
N GLU A 319 18.42 -2.17 -6.92
CA GLU A 319 17.68 -3.30 -6.38
C GLU A 319 18.60 -4.52 -6.18
N TRP A 320 18.33 -5.26 -5.11
CA TRP A 320 18.96 -6.53 -4.82
C TRP A 320 17.94 -7.66 -4.90
N HIS A 321 18.33 -8.74 -5.56
CA HIS A 321 17.52 -9.93 -5.75
C HIS A 321 17.99 -11.05 -4.84
N GLY A 322 17.07 -11.69 -4.11
CA GLY A 322 17.37 -12.80 -3.20
C GLY A 322 17.88 -14.06 -3.90
N THR A 323 17.44 -14.27 -5.16
CA THR A 323 17.89 -15.39 -6.01
C THR A 323 18.11 -14.94 -7.45
N ALA A 324 18.72 -15.78 -8.26
CA ALA A 324 18.66 -15.66 -9.72
C ALA A 324 17.24 -15.89 -10.24
N GLU A 325 16.98 -15.52 -11.51
CA GLU A 325 15.72 -15.78 -12.19
C GLU A 325 15.38 -17.27 -12.21
N ALA A 326 14.10 -17.58 -11.94
CA ALA A 326 13.63 -18.95 -11.90
C ALA A 326 13.55 -19.57 -13.31
N THR A 327 14.08 -20.79 -13.43
CA THR A 327 14.00 -21.60 -14.65
C THR A 327 13.18 -22.86 -14.39
N LEU A 328 12.64 -23.47 -15.46
CA LEU A 328 11.87 -24.70 -15.37
C LEU A 328 12.74 -25.84 -14.77
N GLN A 329 12.33 -26.40 -13.65
CA GLN A 329 13.04 -27.48 -12.94
C GLN A 329 12.37 -28.87 -13.17
N GLY A 330 11.12 -28.90 -13.61
CA GLY A 330 10.38 -30.14 -13.81
C GLY A 330 8.88 -29.97 -13.61
N ARG A 331 8.23 -31.07 -13.22
CA ARG A 331 6.78 -31.10 -12.94
C ARG A 331 6.52 -31.76 -11.60
N ASN A 332 5.47 -31.31 -10.89
CA ASN A 332 5.01 -31.95 -9.66
C ASN A 332 4.17 -33.22 -9.96
N SER A 333 3.77 -33.92 -8.92
CA SER A 333 2.98 -35.16 -9.05
C SER A 333 1.59 -34.98 -9.70
N ALA A 334 1.07 -33.74 -9.73
CA ALA A 334 -0.18 -33.37 -10.40
C ALA A 334 0.05 -32.88 -11.85
N GLY A 335 1.30 -32.91 -12.35
CA GLY A 335 1.67 -32.47 -13.71
C GLY A 335 1.93 -30.95 -13.84
N GLY A 336 1.80 -30.18 -12.76
CA GLY A 336 2.08 -28.75 -12.75
C GLY A 336 3.57 -28.46 -12.88
N GLU A 337 3.95 -27.41 -13.60
CA GLU A 337 5.34 -26.99 -13.77
C GLU A 337 5.93 -26.46 -12.48
N ILE A 338 7.19 -26.81 -12.22
CA ILE A 338 7.98 -26.31 -11.09
C ILE A 338 9.12 -25.46 -11.65
N TYR A 339 9.20 -24.23 -11.19
CA TYR A 339 10.26 -23.29 -11.52
C TYR A 339 11.13 -23.03 -10.28
N GLY A 340 12.39 -22.63 -10.48
CA GLY A 340 13.31 -22.30 -9.39
C GLY A 340 14.69 -21.83 -9.89
N PRO A 341 15.52 -21.27 -9.00
CA PRO A 341 15.25 -21.01 -7.57
C PRO A 341 14.17 -19.96 -7.35
N SER A 342 13.49 -19.97 -6.19
CA SER A 342 12.46 -18.99 -5.85
C SER A 342 12.33 -18.83 -4.34
N GLY A 343 11.55 -17.86 -3.88
CA GLY A 343 11.38 -17.59 -2.46
C GLY A 343 12.32 -16.50 -1.96
N VAL A 344 13.03 -16.74 -0.86
CA VAL A 344 13.96 -15.77 -0.24
C VAL A 344 13.28 -14.43 0.01
N SER A 345 12.05 -14.47 0.48
CA SER A 345 11.25 -13.27 0.76
C SER A 345 11.88 -12.40 1.83
N VAL A 346 11.95 -11.09 1.60
CA VAL A 346 12.38 -10.12 2.61
C VAL A 346 11.13 -9.50 3.23
N TRP A 347 10.73 -10.02 4.38
CA TRP A 347 9.53 -9.57 5.13
C TRP A 347 9.87 -8.92 6.47
N SER A 348 11.17 -8.80 6.78
CA SER A 348 11.71 -8.04 7.90
C SER A 348 11.95 -6.59 7.51
N THR A 349 11.90 -5.69 8.50
CA THR A 349 12.30 -4.29 8.31
C THR A 349 13.82 -4.20 8.26
N PRO A 350 14.42 -3.58 7.23
CA PRO A 350 15.87 -3.42 7.15
C PRO A 350 16.41 -2.64 8.35
N THR A 351 17.47 -3.18 8.96
CA THR A 351 18.18 -2.52 10.06
C THR A 351 19.38 -1.76 9.50
N ILE A 352 19.52 -0.49 9.84
CA ILE A 352 20.56 0.39 9.30
C ILE A 352 21.76 0.49 10.25
N ASP A 353 22.96 0.22 9.76
CA ASP A 353 24.24 0.59 10.36
C ASP A 353 24.91 1.69 9.53
N ALA A 354 24.57 2.94 9.86
CA ALA A 354 25.10 4.10 9.16
C ALA A 354 26.62 4.23 9.24
N ARG A 355 27.26 3.71 10.32
CA ARG A 355 28.71 3.79 10.49
C ARG A 355 29.45 2.87 9.52
N ARG A 356 28.83 1.74 9.13
CA ARG A 356 29.38 0.79 8.19
C ARG A 356 28.82 0.93 6.78
N ASN A 357 27.94 1.88 6.57
CA ASN A 357 27.19 2.06 5.32
C ASN A 357 26.45 0.79 4.89
N ARG A 358 25.75 0.12 5.84
CA ARG A 358 25.12 -1.16 5.58
C ARG A 358 23.68 -1.21 6.09
N ILE A 359 22.86 -1.98 5.36
CA ILE A 359 21.59 -2.48 5.86
C ILE A 359 21.70 -3.99 6.10
N TYR A 360 20.99 -4.45 7.13
CA TYR A 360 20.86 -5.87 7.45
C TYR A 360 19.41 -6.29 7.31
N ILE A 361 19.18 -7.39 6.63
CA ILE A 361 17.85 -7.98 6.40
C ILE A 361 17.86 -9.46 6.80
N GLY A 362 16.71 -9.96 7.26
CA GLY A 362 16.45 -11.38 7.36
C GLY A 362 15.67 -11.84 6.14
N THR A 363 16.04 -12.95 5.57
CA THR A 363 15.36 -13.58 4.43
C THR A 363 14.59 -14.82 4.86
N GLY A 364 13.55 -15.15 4.12
CA GLY A 364 12.79 -16.38 4.29
C GLY A 364 13.33 -17.53 3.46
N GLU A 365 12.59 -18.63 3.49
CA GLU A 365 12.90 -19.89 2.83
C GLU A 365 12.88 -19.82 1.31
N ASN A 366 13.53 -20.80 0.66
CA ASN A 366 13.28 -21.12 -0.73
C ASN A 366 11.90 -21.79 -0.87
N LEU A 367 11.11 -21.37 -1.86
CA LEU A 367 9.82 -21.98 -2.18
C LEU A 367 9.98 -23.16 -3.15
N SER A 368 11.06 -23.18 -3.93
CA SER A 368 11.40 -24.23 -4.87
C SER A 368 12.91 -24.41 -5.00
N ARG A 369 13.32 -25.58 -5.47
CA ARG A 369 14.74 -25.90 -5.71
C ARG A 369 15.28 -25.20 -6.96
N PRO A 370 16.60 -25.01 -7.08
CA PRO A 370 17.65 -25.35 -6.09
C PRO A 370 17.61 -24.41 -4.89
N ALA A 371 18.11 -24.87 -3.74
CA ALA A 371 18.33 -24.03 -2.57
C ALA A 371 19.45 -23.00 -2.85
N THR A 372 19.33 -21.83 -2.26
CA THR A 372 20.30 -20.72 -2.42
C THR A 372 20.89 -20.33 -1.09
N GLU A 373 22.10 -19.76 -1.12
CA GLU A 373 22.82 -19.31 0.10
C GLU A 373 22.11 -18.14 0.81
N ASN A 374 21.25 -17.41 0.11
CA ASN A 374 20.49 -16.31 0.69
C ASN A 374 19.19 -16.76 1.35
N SER A 375 18.84 -18.06 1.32
CA SER A 375 17.65 -18.59 1.98
C SER A 375 17.90 -18.72 3.49
N ASP A 376 16.92 -18.33 4.30
CA ASP A 376 16.96 -18.43 5.77
C ASP A 376 18.21 -17.78 6.36
N ALA A 377 18.59 -16.64 5.82
CA ALA A 377 19.88 -15.97 6.11
C ALA A 377 19.69 -14.58 6.72
N ILE A 378 20.78 -14.07 7.27
CA ILE A 378 20.96 -12.64 7.54
C ILE A 378 21.91 -12.12 6.47
N VAL A 379 21.43 -11.19 5.66
CA VAL A 379 22.17 -10.58 4.55
C VAL A 379 22.53 -9.15 4.89
N ALA A 380 23.79 -8.78 4.63
CA ALA A 380 24.26 -7.41 4.74
C ALA A 380 24.46 -6.82 3.34
N LEU A 381 23.76 -5.73 3.04
CA LEU A 381 23.84 -5.01 1.77
C LEU A 381 24.50 -3.65 1.98
N ASP A 382 25.24 -3.19 0.99
CA ASP A 382 25.72 -1.82 0.95
C ASP A 382 24.57 -0.86 0.71
N MET A 383 24.56 0.32 1.34
CA MET A 383 23.47 1.28 1.17
C MET A 383 23.53 2.04 -0.17
N ASP A 384 24.67 2.03 -0.84
CA ASP A 384 24.88 2.80 -2.07
C ASP A 384 24.69 1.96 -3.34
N SER A 385 24.75 0.59 -3.23
CA SER A 385 24.73 -0.30 -4.39
C SER A 385 24.16 -1.69 -4.10
#